data_d746ebb22b4a91ceae18f8bf86f88392
#
_entry.id   d746ebb22b4a91ceae18f8bf86f88392
#
_cell.length_a   1.000
_cell.length_b   1.000
_cell.length_c   1.000
_cell.angle_alpha   90.00
_cell.angle_beta   90.00
_cell.angle_gamma   90.00
#
_symmetry.space_group_name_H-M   'P 1'
#
loop_
_entity.id
_entity.type
_entity.pdbx_description
1 polymer ?
#
loop_
_entity_poly.entity_id
_entity_poly.type
_entity_poly.pdbx_seq_one_letter_code
_entity_poly.pdbx_strand_id
1 'polypeptide(L)'
;MEKVDRTHWERAELFEFFSAVSHPFYSVTFRVDVTNLYRYVKERHLSFYYAMGYLVTDAVNSVKNFRYAIRDGEVWLLDERIPSLTDLKPGSEQFHIVTLPKVGGIAEFCASAQARSSAPVSYTHLR
;
A
#
# COMPACT_ATOMS: atom_id res chain seq x y z
N MET A 1 4.74 -14.37 6.99
CA MET A 1 3.50 -14.69 6.24
C MET A 1 3.00 -16.04 6.68
N GLU A 2 1.74 -16.13 7.10
CA GLU A 2 1.12 -17.31 7.68
C GLU A 2 -0.15 -17.69 6.91
N LYS A 3 -0.33 -18.99 6.59
CA LYS A 3 -1.56 -19.49 5.99
C LYS A 3 -2.65 -19.55 7.05
N VAL A 4 -3.83 -19.02 6.75
CA VAL A 4 -4.97 -19.00 7.68
C VAL A 4 -5.66 -20.37 7.66
N ASP A 5 -5.79 -20.97 8.85
CA ASP A 5 -6.65 -22.15 9.03
C ASP A 5 -8.12 -21.71 9.00
N ARG A 6 -8.79 -21.97 7.88
CA ARG A 6 -10.18 -21.58 7.65
C ARG A 6 -11.17 -22.30 8.55
N THR A 7 -10.82 -23.46 9.12
CA THR A 7 -11.71 -24.22 10.00
C THR A 7 -11.91 -23.56 11.38
N HIS A 8 -10.92 -22.75 11.79
CA HIS A 8 -10.94 -22.03 13.08
C HIS A 8 -10.93 -20.50 12.90
N TRP A 9 -11.11 -20.03 11.67
CA TRP A 9 -11.08 -18.59 11.40
C TRP A 9 -12.46 -17.96 11.59
N GLU A 10 -12.57 -17.01 12.49
CA GLU A 10 -13.82 -16.31 12.83
C GLU A 10 -14.54 -15.64 11.65
N ARG A 11 -13.84 -15.42 10.53
CA ARG A 11 -14.37 -14.80 9.32
C ARG A 11 -14.63 -15.79 8.18
N ALA A 12 -14.50 -17.08 8.41
CA ALA A 12 -14.62 -18.10 7.38
C ALA A 12 -15.98 -18.05 6.63
N GLU A 13 -17.09 -17.94 7.38
CA GLU A 13 -18.43 -17.86 6.78
C GLU A 13 -18.60 -16.63 5.89
N LEU A 14 -18.15 -15.45 6.35
CA LEU A 14 -18.20 -14.22 5.55
C LEU A 14 -17.32 -14.32 4.32
N PHE A 15 -16.15 -14.91 4.45
CA PHE A 15 -15.26 -15.14 3.33
C PHE A 15 -15.89 -16.05 2.27
N GLU A 16 -16.49 -17.15 2.67
CA GLU A 16 -17.19 -18.06 1.76
C GLU A 16 -18.37 -17.41 1.08
N PHE A 17 -19.21 -16.69 1.84
CA PHE A 17 -20.33 -15.95 1.27
C PHE A 17 -19.89 -14.96 0.21
N PHE A 18 -18.93 -14.09 0.51
CA PHE A 18 -18.48 -13.07 -0.43
C PHE A 18 -17.64 -13.62 -1.58
N SER A 19 -16.98 -14.77 -1.40
CA SER A 19 -16.24 -15.43 -2.48
C SER A 19 -17.15 -15.95 -3.60
N ALA A 20 -18.41 -16.19 -3.31
CA ALA A 20 -19.42 -16.60 -4.28
C ALA A 20 -20.04 -15.41 -5.05
N VAL A 21 -19.80 -14.18 -4.62
CA VAL A 21 -20.33 -12.96 -5.24
C VAL A 21 -19.41 -12.50 -6.36
N SER A 22 -19.99 -12.16 -7.54
CA SER A 22 -19.21 -11.75 -8.72
C SER A 22 -18.37 -10.46 -8.52
N HIS A 23 -18.83 -9.54 -7.65
CA HIS A 23 -18.16 -8.28 -7.33
C HIS A 23 -18.18 -8.03 -5.82
N PRO A 24 -17.33 -8.73 -5.04
CA PRO A 24 -17.38 -8.71 -3.58
C PRO A 24 -16.61 -7.53 -2.96
N PHE A 25 -16.72 -6.34 -3.52
CA PHE A 25 -16.05 -5.15 -3.00
C PHE A 25 -16.97 -3.94 -2.97
N TYR A 26 -16.65 -3.04 -2.08
CA TYR A 26 -17.29 -1.76 -1.91
C TYR A 26 -16.24 -0.65 -1.78
N SER A 27 -16.65 0.59 -1.99
CA SER A 27 -15.79 1.75 -1.83
C SER A 27 -16.31 2.64 -0.70
N VAL A 28 -15.38 3.16 0.10
CA VAL A 28 -15.68 4.13 1.16
C VAL A 28 -14.86 5.39 0.93
N THR A 29 -15.52 6.54 0.94
CA THR A 29 -14.87 7.85 0.85
C THR A 29 -15.13 8.64 2.11
N PHE A 30 -14.07 9.18 2.70
CA PHE A 30 -14.15 10.02 3.89
C PHE A 30 -13.11 11.15 3.84
N ARG A 31 -13.32 12.19 4.64
CA ARG A 31 -12.40 13.31 4.74
C ARG A 31 -11.42 13.09 5.89
N VAL A 32 -10.16 13.45 5.65
CA VAL A 32 -9.10 13.42 6.66
C VAL A 32 -8.43 14.79 6.68
N ASP A 33 -8.25 15.34 7.87
CA ASP A 33 -7.48 16.58 8.04
C ASP A 33 -5.98 16.25 7.93
N VAL A 34 -5.35 16.79 6.91
CA VAL A 34 -3.91 16.62 6.61
C VAL A 34 -3.10 17.90 6.84
N THR A 35 -3.67 18.90 7.51
CA THR A 35 -3.04 20.21 7.71
C THR A 35 -1.66 20.08 8.37
N ASN A 36 -1.56 19.27 9.43
CA ASN A 36 -0.28 19.07 10.13
C ASN A 36 0.74 18.32 9.27
N LEU A 37 0.31 17.31 8.53
CA LEU A 37 1.18 16.62 7.59
C LEU A 37 1.68 17.55 6.49
N TYR A 38 0.79 18.35 5.91
CA TYR A 38 1.14 19.32 4.86
C TYR A 38 2.20 20.31 5.35
N ARG A 39 2.03 20.86 6.54
CA ARG A 39 3.02 21.75 7.17
C ARG A 39 4.36 21.04 7.38
N TYR A 40 4.33 19.85 7.95
CA TYR A 40 5.52 19.04 8.21
C TYR A 40 6.35 18.78 6.94
N VAL A 41 5.70 18.36 5.84
CA VAL A 41 6.41 18.06 4.58
C VAL A 41 6.94 19.32 3.91
N LYS A 42 6.22 20.45 4.00
CA LYS A 42 6.68 21.72 3.44
C LYS A 42 7.92 22.25 4.16
N GLU A 43 7.93 22.22 5.48
CA GLU A 43 9.07 22.66 6.30
C GLU A 43 10.34 21.83 6.02
N ARG A 44 10.18 20.56 5.62
CA ARG A 44 11.28 19.60 5.38
C ARG A 44 11.56 19.32 3.91
N HIS A 45 10.89 20.02 3.01
CA HIS A 45 11.01 19.80 1.55
C HIS A 45 10.78 18.34 1.13
N LEU A 46 9.83 17.66 1.79
CA LEU A 46 9.44 16.29 1.46
C LEU A 46 8.28 16.25 0.46
N SER A 47 8.17 15.15 -0.27
CA SER A 47 7.01 14.89 -1.11
C SER A 47 5.78 14.57 -0.27
N PHE A 48 4.72 15.36 -0.40
CA PHE A 48 3.43 15.08 0.25
C PHE A 48 2.86 13.72 -0.21
N TYR A 49 3.00 13.41 -1.49
CA TYR A 49 2.52 12.15 -2.07
C TYR A 49 3.17 10.92 -1.42
N TYR A 50 4.49 10.91 -1.32
CA TYR A 50 5.20 9.81 -0.66
C TYR A 50 4.97 9.78 0.86
N ALA A 51 4.85 10.94 1.49
CA ALA A 51 4.52 11.02 2.91
C ALA A 51 3.14 10.44 3.22
N MET A 52 2.15 10.71 2.38
CA MET A 52 0.84 10.07 2.46
C MET A 52 0.93 8.56 2.26
N GLY A 53 1.69 8.10 1.26
CA GLY A 53 1.94 6.68 1.04
C GLY A 53 2.54 5.98 2.26
N TYR A 54 3.49 6.62 2.94
CA TYR A 54 4.06 6.15 4.19
C TYR A 54 3.02 5.99 5.29
N LEU A 55 2.24 7.05 5.57
CA LEU A 55 1.24 7.04 6.65
C LEU A 55 0.08 6.09 6.39
N VAL A 56 -0.41 6.03 5.15
CA VAL A 56 -1.46 5.09 4.76
C VAL A 56 -0.98 3.65 4.91
N THR A 57 0.25 3.36 4.52
CA THR A 57 0.85 2.03 4.69
C THR A 57 0.97 1.66 6.16
N ASP A 58 1.35 2.61 7.01
CA ASP A 58 1.42 2.42 8.46
C ASP A 58 0.05 2.11 9.06
N ALA A 59 -0.96 2.90 8.70
CA ALA A 59 -2.33 2.68 9.14
C ALA A 59 -2.89 1.33 8.68
N VAL A 60 -2.66 0.95 7.42
CA VAL A 60 -3.06 -0.36 6.87
C VAL A 60 -2.38 -1.50 7.62
N ASN A 61 -1.09 -1.40 7.90
CA ASN A 61 -0.34 -2.44 8.61
C ASN A 61 -0.71 -2.56 10.09
N SER A 62 -1.23 -1.49 10.70
CA SER A 62 -1.71 -1.52 12.09
C SER A 62 -3.01 -2.33 12.27
N VAL A 63 -3.76 -2.54 11.18
CA VAL A 63 -5.04 -3.27 11.20
C VAL A 63 -4.87 -4.64 10.58
N LYS A 64 -4.96 -5.69 11.38
CA LYS A 64 -4.78 -7.10 10.95
C LYS A 64 -5.62 -7.44 9.70
N ASN A 65 -6.86 -6.96 9.64
CA ASN A 65 -7.78 -7.28 8.56
C ASN A 65 -7.32 -6.79 7.18
N PHE A 66 -6.55 -5.73 7.10
CA PHE A 66 -5.97 -5.23 5.85
C PHE A 66 -4.74 -6.02 5.39
N ARG A 67 -4.21 -6.90 6.24
CA ARG A 67 -3.06 -7.73 5.91
C ARG A 67 -3.42 -9.11 5.34
N TYR A 68 -4.71 -9.47 5.32
CA TYR A 68 -5.13 -10.70 4.64
C TYR A 68 -4.99 -10.58 3.13
N ALA A 69 -4.50 -11.62 2.49
CA ALA A 69 -4.38 -11.75 1.04
C ALA A 69 -4.90 -13.10 0.57
N ILE A 70 -5.48 -13.14 -0.62
CA ILE A 70 -5.88 -14.38 -1.28
C ILE A 70 -4.81 -14.73 -2.30
N ARG A 71 -4.25 -15.94 -2.20
CA ARG A 71 -3.28 -16.48 -3.15
C ARG A 71 -3.64 -17.94 -3.43
N ASP A 72 -3.82 -18.27 -4.69
CA ASP A 72 -4.16 -19.62 -5.15
C ASP A 72 -5.41 -20.20 -4.44
N GLY A 73 -6.42 -19.34 -4.20
CA GLY A 73 -7.65 -19.73 -3.51
C GLY A 73 -7.54 -19.84 -1.98
N GLU A 74 -6.35 -19.65 -1.43
CA GLU A 74 -6.08 -19.72 0.00
C GLU A 74 -5.92 -18.34 0.62
N VAL A 75 -6.28 -18.22 1.90
CA VAL A 75 -6.14 -16.98 2.66
C VAL A 75 -4.81 -16.99 3.43
N TRP A 76 -4.08 -15.90 3.30
CA TRP A 76 -2.80 -15.69 3.95
C TRP A 76 -2.83 -14.41 4.77
N LEU A 77 -2.27 -14.45 5.97
CA LEU A 77 -1.97 -13.27 6.77
C LEU A 77 -0.53 -12.83 6.45
N LEU A 78 -0.40 -11.67 5.85
CA LEU A 78 0.91 -11.09 5.55
C LEU A 78 1.50 -10.44 6.82
N ASP A 79 2.82 -10.47 6.95
CA ASP A 79 3.51 -9.79 8.04
C ASP A 79 3.36 -8.27 7.88
N GLU A 80 3.43 -7.79 6.63
CA GLU A 80 3.21 -6.40 6.28
C GLU A 80 2.68 -6.24 4.85
N ARG A 81 2.06 -5.10 4.58
CA ARG A 81 1.78 -4.58 3.23
C ARG A 81 2.89 -3.63 2.83
N ILE A 82 3.34 -3.74 1.58
CA ILE A 82 4.36 -2.88 0.99
C ILE A 82 3.67 -1.89 0.06
N PRO A 83 3.94 -0.57 0.16
CA PRO A 83 3.34 0.41 -0.71
C PRO A 83 3.84 0.24 -2.15
N SER A 84 2.90 0.32 -3.08
CA SER A 84 3.16 0.35 -4.52
C SER A 84 2.44 1.58 -5.08
N LEU A 85 3.19 2.54 -5.54
CA LEU A 85 2.73 3.86 -5.92
C LEU A 85 3.01 4.11 -7.41
N THR A 86 2.17 4.88 -8.06
CA THR A 86 2.42 5.33 -9.43
C THR A 86 3.07 6.71 -9.41
N ASP A 87 4.03 6.93 -10.28
CA ASP A 87 4.68 8.23 -10.43
C ASP A 87 4.98 8.54 -11.90
N LEU A 88 5.13 9.81 -12.23
CA LEU A 88 5.49 10.28 -13.56
C LEU A 88 6.98 10.61 -13.61
N LYS A 89 7.65 10.21 -14.68
CA LYS A 89 8.99 10.70 -14.96
C LYS A 89 8.93 12.15 -15.44
N PRO A 90 9.87 13.00 -15.03
CA PRO A 90 9.99 14.34 -15.59
C PRO A 90 10.04 14.30 -17.11
N GLY A 91 9.16 15.06 -17.77
CA GLY A 91 9.08 15.12 -19.24
C GLY A 91 8.40 13.93 -19.92
N SER A 92 7.75 13.04 -19.18
CA SER A 92 6.99 11.92 -19.72
C SER A 92 5.51 12.02 -19.36
N GLU A 93 4.63 11.59 -20.26
CA GLU A 93 3.20 11.40 -20.01
C GLU A 93 2.88 9.99 -19.47
N GLN A 94 3.89 9.13 -19.40
CA GLN A 94 3.73 7.74 -18.93
C GLN A 94 4.08 7.63 -17.46
N PHE A 95 3.17 7.00 -16.69
CA PHE A 95 3.47 6.65 -15.31
C PHE A 95 4.28 5.36 -15.23
N HIS A 96 4.99 5.20 -14.15
CA HIS A 96 5.67 3.96 -13.75
C HIS A 96 5.32 3.62 -12.30
N ILE A 97 5.61 2.39 -11.89
CA ILE A 97 5.30 1.90 -10.56
C ILE A 97 6.55 1.97 -9.69
N VAL A 98 6.40 2.58 -8.52
CA VAL A 98 7.42 2.65 -7.47
C VAL A 98 6.96 1.76 -6.32
N THR A 99 7.60 0.61 -6.16
CA THR A 99 7.35 -0.33 -5.06
C THR A 99 8.58 -0.40 -4.18
N LEU A 100 8.43 -0.12 -2.90
CA LEU A 100 9.52 -0.19 -1.94
C LEU A 100 8.99 -0.50 -0.54
N PRO A 101 9.77 -1.25 0.28
CA PRO A 101 9.41 -1.48 1.67
C PRO A 101 9.40 -0.17 2.46
N LYS A 102 8.50 -0.09 3.44
CA LYS A 102 8.46 1.01 4.40
C LYS A 102 9.57 0.80 5.43
N VAL A 103 10.76 1.33 5.14
CA VAL A 103 11.94 1.26 6.01
C VAL A 103 12.26 2.64 6.54
N GLY A 104 12.64 2.72 7.80
CA GLY A 104 13.03 3.97 8.45
C GLY A 104 11.88 4.92 8.75
N GLY A 105 12.19 6.18 8.97
CA GLY A 105 11.22 7.23 9.19
C GLY A 105 10.63 7.80 7.90
N ILE A 106 9.63 8.66 8.04
CA ILE A 106 8.91 9.28 6.91
C ILE A 106 9.85 10.04 5.95
N ALA A 107 10.85 10.75 6.47
CA ALA A 107 11.80 11.50 5.64
C ALA A 107 12.70 10.57 4.82
N GLU A 108 13.20 9.51 5.44
CA GLU A 108 14.04 8.50 4.80
C GLU A 108 13.26 7.73 3.73
N PHE A 109 12.02 7.35 4.03
CA PHE A 109 11.13 6.73 3.05
C PHE A 109 10.86 7.65 1.85
N CYS A 110 10.55 8.93 2.07
CA CYS A 110 10.32 9.89 0.99
C CYS A 110 11.56 10.04 0.09
N ALA A 111 12.74 10.12 0.68
CA ALA A 111 14.01 10.21 -0.07
C ALA A 111 14.26 8.95 -0.90
N SER A 112 14.05 7.77 -0.33
CA SER A 112 14.20 6.48 -1.01
C SER A 112 13.21 6.31 -2.16
N ALA A 113 11.94 6.73 -1.96
CA ALA A 113 10.90 6.68 -2.97
C ALA A 113 11.24 7.60 -4.16
N GLN A 114 11.70 8.81 -3.88
CA GLN A 114 12.07 9.79 -4.90
C GLN A 114 13.28 9.33 -5.70
N ALA A 115 14.30 8.78 -5.04
CA ALA A 115 15.47 8.21 -5.69
C ALA A 115 15.08 7.04 -6.61
N ARG A 116 14.18 6.17 -6.15
CA ARG A 116 13.69 5.03 -6.94
C ARG A 116 12.83 5.47 -8.12
N SER A 117 12.01 6.49 -7.97
CA SER A 117 11.21 7.07 -9.05
C SER A 117 12.09 7.69 -10.13
N SER A 118 13.22 8.29 -9.76
CA SER A 118 14.16 8.92 -10.70
C SER A 118 15.09 7.93 -11.40
N ALA A 119 15.16 6.67 -10.90
CA ALA A 119 16.01 5.64 -11.50
C ALA A 119 15.46 5.16 -12.87
N PRO A 120 16.31 4.67 -13.78
CA PRO A 120 15.86 4.04 -15.02
C PRO A 120 14.92 2.86 -14.71
N VAL A 121 13.72 2.87 -15.33
CA VAL A 121 12.73 1.80 -15.10
C VAL A 121 13.09 0.58 -15.92
N SER A 122 13.27 -0.55 -15.25
CA SER A 122 13.23 -1.86 -15.88
C SER A 122 11.79 -2.40 -15.78
N TYR A 123 11.10 -2.53 -16.89
CA TYR A 123 9.73 -3.08 -16.97
C TYR A 123 9.68 -4.61 -16.79
N THR A 124 10.75 -5.25 -16.32
CA THR A 124 10.91 -6.71 -16.32
C THR A 124 10.20 -7.46 -15.20
N HIS A 125 9.39 -6.82 -14.35
CA HIS A 125 8.78 -7.47 -13.19
C HIS A 125 7.25 -7.28 -13.06
N LEU A 126 6.52 -7.26 -14.18
CA LEU A 126 5.07 -7.46 -14.18
C LEU A 126 4.76 -8.91 -14.62
N ARG A 127 5.10 -9.86 -13.75
CA ARG A 127 4.57 -11.23 -13.82
C ARG A 127 4.08 -11.68 -12.46
#